data_c31f6da75085475f5f4a44d8312fe91e
#
_entry.id   c31f6da75085475f5f4a44d8312fe91e
#
_cell.length_a   1.000
_cell.length_b   1.000
_cell.length_c   1.000
_cell.angle_alpha   90.00
_cell.angle_beta   90.00
_cell.angle_gamma   90.00
#
_symmetry.space_group_name_H-M   'P 1'
#
loop_
_entity.id
_entity.type
_entity.pdbx_description
1 polymer ?
#
loop_
_entity_poly.entity_id
_entity_poly.type
_entity_poly.pdbx_seq_one_letter_code
_entity_poly.pdbx_strand_id
1 'polypeptide(L)'
;MSRILELPLLAATPENIAPFGELVGVDRGRPTSRTRFYDDAVELVEKPRFISDADTCLSVARVRPRALEVIWMERHFKHTQAFLPLNGQPYAVVVAPPGEAELPDLSAVRAFSFDGDCGFLMHLGTWHEFPFALAQPLDLVVILRNETNRNLDAIADGEAVGEDLQKRHIGKRFDVTLRITRRSAGA
;
A
#
# COMPACT_ATOMS: atom_id res chain seq x y z
N MET A 1 -17.25 -22.95 -7.66
CA MET A 1 -16.52 -22.40 -6.50
C MET A 1 -15.28 -21.71 -7.02
N SER A 2 -15.09 -20.44 -6.72
CA SER A 2 -13.89 -19.69 -7.08
C SER A 2 -12.62 -20.35 -6.50
N ARG A 3 -11.55 -20.42 -7.27
CA ARG A 3 -10.26 -20.98 -6.83
C ARG A 3 -9.63 -20.07 -5.79
N ILE A 4 -9.18 -20.63 -4.67
CA ILE A 4 -8.44 -19.87 -3.65
C ILE A 4 -6.95 -19.87 -4.01
N LEU A 5 -6.35 -18.69 -4.05
CA LEU A 5 -4.90 -18.50 -4.12
C LEU A 5 -4.42 -17.90 -2.80
N GLU A 6 -3.56 -18.62 -2.11
CA GLU A 6 -3.00 -18.17 -0.86
C GLU A 6 -1.84 -17.20 -1.08
N LEU A 7 -1.85 -16.10 -0.36
CA LEU A 7 -0.79 -15.10 -0.31
C LEU A 7 -0.12 -15.17 1.05
N PRO A 8 1.05 -15.81 1.17
CA PRO A 8 1.80 -15.81 2.41
C PRO A 8 2.18 -14.39 2.82
N LEU A 9 1.95 -14.06 4.08
CA LEU A 9 2.33 -12.76 4.62
C LEU A 9 3.84 -12.70 4.83
N LEU A 10 4.51 -11.82 4.11
CA LEU A 10 5.96 -11.59 4.15
C LEU A 10 6.26 -10.35 4.99
N ALA A 11 7.42 -10.28 5.62
CA ALA A 11 7.85 -9.06 6.28
C ALA A 11 8.14 -7.95 5.25
N ALA A 12 7.70 -6.73 5.52
CA ALA A 12 8.05 -5.56 4.73
C ALA A 12 9.48 -5.13 5.05
N THR A 13 10.45 -5.60 4.24
CA THR A 13 11.84 -5.14 4.31
C THR A 13 12.14 -4.24 3.10
N PRO A 14 13.18 -3.38 3.16
CA PRO A 14 13.57 -2.57 2.01
C PRO A 14 13.75 -3.38 0.72
N GLU A 15 14.34 -4.58 0.81
CA GLU A 15 14.60 -5.45 -0.32
C GLU A 15 13.31 -6.05 -0.90
N ASN A 16 12.42 -6.52 -0.02
CA ASN A 16 11.18 -7.17 -0.43
C ASN A 16 10.19 -6.20 -1.06
N ILE A 17 10.18 -4.95 -0.56
CA ILE A 17 9.23 -3.92 -0.99
C ILE A 17 9.70 -3.14 -2.22
N ALA A 18 11.00 -3.16 -2.54
CA ALA A 18 11.61 -2.35 -3.59
C ALA A 18 10.91 -2.40 -4.97
N PRO A 19 10.35 -3.54 -5.44
CA PRO A 19 9.62 -3.56 -6.71
C PRO A 19 8.30 -2.79 -6.69
N PHE A 20 7.77 -2.47 -5.51
CA PHE A 20 6.44 -1.90 -5.31
C PHE A 20 6.48 -0.48 -4.77
N GLY A 21 7.55 -0.10 -4.08
CA GLY A 21 7.64 1.19 -3.41
C GLY A 21 8.80 1.25 -2.42
N GLU A 22 8.68 2.13 -1.45
CA GLU A 22 9.71 2.44 -0.47
C GLU A 22 9.13 2.50 0.94
N LEU A 23 9.89 2.04 1.94
CA LEU A 23 9.52 2.24 3.34
C LEU A 23 9.76 3.70 3.74
N VAL A 24 8.84 4.25 4.52
CA VAL A 24 8.92 5.62 5.05
C VAL A 24 9.10 5.56 6.55
N GLY A 25 10.30 5.84 7.02
CA GLY A 25 10.64 5.77 8.45
C GLY A 25 12.13 5.92 8.66
N VAL A 26 12.51 6.11 9.92
CA VAL A 26 13.91 6.08 10.37
C VAL A 26 14.39 4.63 10.38
N ASP A 27 15.67 4.39 10.10
CA ASP A 27 16.30 3.05 10.09
C ASP A 27 15.65 2.04 9.12
N ARG A 28 15.15 2.53 7.98
CA ARG A 28 14.51 1.71 6.94
C ARG A 28 15.34 1.61 5.65
N GLY A 29 16.67 1.51 5.81
CA GLY A 29 17.60 1.30 4.69
C GLY A 29 17.93 2.55 3.88
N ARG A 30 17.46 3.72 4.28
CA ARG A 30 17.83 5.01 3.69
C ARG A 30 18.91 5.71 4.51
N PRO A 31 19.84 6.43 3.85
CA PRO A 31 20.81 7.27 4.55
C PRO A 31 20.12 8.31 5.42
N THR A 32 20.72 8.55 6.57
CA THR A 32 20.33 9.66 7.46
C THR A 32 21.39 10.73 7.46
N SER A 33 21.00 11.98 7.63
CA SER A 33 21.86 13.12 7.82
C SER A 33 21.46 13.87 9.07
N ARG A 34 22.44 14.20 9.92
CA ARG A 34 22.18 15.10 11.05
C ARG A 34 22.13 16.54 10.56
N THR A 35 21.16 17.28 11.06
CA THR A 35 21.07 18.71 10.77
C THR A 35 21.98 19.47 11.73
N ARG A 36 22.46 20.64 11.31
CA ARG A 36 23.20 21.55 12.20
C ARG A 36 22.29 22.37 13.12
N PHE A 37 20.99 22.08 13.07
CA PHE A 37 20.02 22.71 13.94
C PHE A 37 19.92 21.95 15.26
N TYR A 38 19.69 22.68 16.32
CA TYR A 38 19.46 22.11 17.66
C TYR A 38 20.59 21.20 18.15
N ASP A 39 21.85 21.61 17.89
CA ASP A 39 23.05 20.86 18.34
C ASP A 39 23.05 19.38 17.89
N ASP A 40 22.69 19.16 16.61
CA ASP A 40 22.59 17.83 16.02
C ASP A 40 21.48 16.92 16.64
N ALA A 41 20.52 17.50 17.37
CA ALA A 41 19.40 16.74 17.92
C ALA A 41 18.39 16.25 16.87
N VAL A 42 18.50 16.72 15.60
CA VAL A 42 17.58 16.35 14.52
C VAL A 42 18.32 15.57 13.44
N GLU A 43 17.85 14.36 13.19
CA GLU A 43 18.26 13.55 12.04
C GLU A 43 17.16 13.57 10.97
N LEU A 44 17.58 13.72 9.72
CA LEU A 44 16.67 13.62 8.56
C LEU A 44 17.06 12.40 7.73
N VAL A 45 16.07 11.59 7.41
CA VAL A 45 16.22 10.50 6.46
C VAL A 45 16.15 11.07 5.05
N GLU A 46 16.92 10.51 4.12
CA GLU A 46 16.82 10.86 2.70
C GLU A 46 15.35 10.77 2.25
N LYS A 47 14.88 11.83 1.60
CA LYS A 47 13.47 11.97 1.25
C LYS A 47 13.07 10.94 0.19
N PRO A 48 12.06 10.11 0.42
CA PRO A 48 11.43 9.34 -0.64
C PRO A 48 10.79 10.29 -1.63
N ARG A 49 10.79 9.93 -2.91
CA ARG A 49 10.25 10.79 -3.97
C ARG A 49 8.74 10.68 -4.06
N PHE A 50 8.03 11.58 -3.40
CA PHE A 50 6.59 11.75 -3.64
C PHE A 50 6.36 12.49 -4.97
N ILE A 51 5.55 11.91 -5.85
CA ILE A 51 5.20 12.46 -7.16
C ILE A 51 3.70 12.72 -7.20
N SER A 52 3.30 13.87 -7.74
CA SER A 52 1.92 14.17 -8.14
C SER A 52 1.94 15.23 -9.22
N ASP A 53 1.09 15.12 -10.21
CA ASP A 53 0.95 16.12 -11.29
C ASP A 53 -0.08 17.20 -10.95
N ALA A 54 -0.78 17.07 -9.81
CA ALA A 54 -1.79 18.01 -9.33
C ALA A 54 -1.84 18.04 -7.81
N ASP A 55 -2.79 18.79 -7.27
CA ASP A 55 -3.01 18.94 -5.83
C ASP A 55 -3.21 17.58 -5.14
N THR A 56 -2.58 17.43 -3.99
CA THR A 56 -2.72 16.27 -3.13
C THR A 56 -3.65 16.56 -1.95
N CYS A 57 -4.32 15.53 -1.47
CA CYS A 57 -5.01 15.57 -0.20
C CYS A 57 -4.32 14.66 0.82
N LEU A 58 -4.45 15.04 2.07
CA LEU A 58 -4.11 14.25 3.22
C LEU A 58 -5.41 13.84 3.90
N SER A 59 -5.72 12.56 3.87
CA SER A 59 -6.90 11.98 4.51
C SER A 59 -6.48 11.11 5.70
N VAL A 60 -7.38 10.95 6.67
CA VAL A 60 -7.19 10.01 7.77
C VAL A 60 -8.26 8.94 7.69
N ALA A 61 -7.85 7.69 7.63
CA ALA A 61 -8.73 6.53 7.59
C ALA A 61 -8.58 5.69 8.84
N ARG A 62 -9.70 5.23 9.41
CA ARG A 62 -9.70 4.17 10.42
C ARG A 62 -10.09 2.85 9.77
N VAL A 63 -9.14 1.94 9.71
CA VAL A 63 -9.31 0.59 9.14
C VAL A 63 -9.61 -0.39 10.26
N ARG A 64 -10.80 -0.99 10.25
CA ARG A 64 -11.14 -2.08 11.19
C ARG A 64 -10.69 -3.42 10.63
N PRO A 65 -10.37 -4.40 11.49
CA PRO A 65 -10.13 -5.76 11.04
C PRO A 65 -11.29 -6.28 10.17
N ARG A 66 -10.97 -6.88 9.04
CA ARG A 66 -11.90 -7.50 8.10
C ARG A 66 -11.34 -8.83 7.59
N ALA A 67 -12.13 -9.58 6.83
CA ALA A 67 -11.63 -10.78 6.16
C ALA A 67 -10.34 -10.46 5.37
N LEU A 68 -9.33 -11.29 5.53
CA LEU A 68 -8.03 -11.13 4.86
C LEU A 68 -8.12 -11.65 3.40
N GLU A 69 -9.08 -11.13 2.67
CA GLU A 69 -9.36 -11.49 1.27
C GLU A 69 -9.34 -10.24 0.40
N VAL A 70 -8.61 -10.32 -0.71
CA VAL A 70 -8.51 -9.23 -1.68
C VAL A 70 -9.69 -9.29 -2.62
N ILE A 71 -10.47 -8.23 -2.64
CA ILE A 71 -11.64 -8.08 -3.52
C ILE A 71 -11.29 -7.16 -4.69
N TRP A 72 -10.63 -6.07 -4.39
CA TRP A 72 -10.28 -5.04 -5.33
C TRP A 72 -8.77 -4.84 -5.39
N MET A 73 -8.26 -4.46 -6.55
CA MET A 73 -6.95 -3.83 -6.65
C MET A 73 -7.07 -2.59 -7.53
N GLU A 74 -6.35 -1.55 -7.13
CA GLU A 74 -6.27 -0.29 -7.85
C GLU A 74 -4.83 0.13 -8.08
N ARG A 75 -4.60 1.02 -9.05
CA ARG A 75 -3.31 1.66 -9.30
C ARG A 75 -3.50 3.08 -9.78
N HIS A 76 -2.45 3.89 -9.61
CA HIS A 76 -2.42 5.28 -9.99
C HIS A 76 -1.26 5.57 -10.92
N PHE A 77 -1.52 6.35 -11.99
CA PHE A 77 -0.51 6.63 -13.01
C PHE A 77 0.13 8.01 -12.88
N LYS A 78 -0.51 8.93 -12.16
CA LYS A 78 -0.09 10.35 -12.09
C LYS A 78 0.42 10.76 -10.71
N HIS A 79 0.33 9.89 -9.73
CA HIS A 79 0.87 10.14 -8.39
C HIS A 79 1.32 8.85 -7.69
N THR A 80 2.28 9.01 -6.79
CA THR A 80 2.63 8.00 -5.79
C THR A 80 1.68 8.13 -4.61
N GLN A 81 1.28 7.02 -4.00
CA GLN A 81 0.40 7.03 -2.83
C GLN A 81 1.16 6.62 -1.58
N ALA A 82 0.92 7.31 -0.48
CA ALA A 82 1.54 7.00 0.80
C ALA A 82 0.51 6.56 1.84
N PHE A 83 0.86 5.52 2.60
CA PHE A 83 0.19 5.07 3.82
C PHE A 83 1.12 5.27 5.00
N LEU A 84 0.72 6.07 5.99
CA LEU A 84 1.51 6.36 7.19
C LEU A 84 0.68 6.00 8.43
N PRO A 85 1.07 4.97 9.22
CA PRO A 85 0.34 4.60 10.41
C PRO A 85 0.48 5.66 11.50
N LEU A 86 -0.62 5.93 12.21
CA LEU A 86 -0.66 6.93 13.29
C LEU A 86 -0.64 6.30 14.69
N ASN A 87 -1.07 5.06 14.83
CA ASN A 87 -1.30 4.44 16.13
C ASN A 87 -0.45 3.18 16.38
N GLY A 88 0.60 2.96 15.57
CA GLY A 88 1.56 1.88 15.81
C GLY A 88 0.96 0.47 15.68
N GLN A 89 -0.21 0.32 15.03
CA GLN A 89 -0.83 -0.99 14.86
C GLN A 89 -0.29 -1.73 13.65
N PRO A 90 -0.01 -3.05 13.77
CA PRO A 90 0.45 -3.84 12.65
C PRO A 90 -0.63 -3.94 11.57
N TYR A 91 -0.18 -3.87 10.31
CA TYR A 91 -1.06 -3.91 9.15
C TYR A 91 -0.45 -4.72 8.01
N ALA A 92 -1.29 -5.09 7.06
CA ALA A 92 -0.84 -5.72 5.82
C ALA A 92 -1.25 -4.89 4.60
N VAL A 93 -0.41 -4.93 3.58
CA VAL A 93 -0.71 -4.39 2.25
C VAL A 93 -0.52 -5.49 1.22
N VAL A 94 -1.47 -5.60 0.28
CA VAL A 94 -1.35 -6.49 -0.87
C VAL A 94 -1.03 -5.65 -2.09
N VAL A 95 0.02 -6.03 -2.81
CA VAL A 95 0.55 -5.28 -3.94
C VAL A 95 0.94 -6.21 -5.10
N ALA A 96 0.95 -5.64 -6.31
CA ALA A 96 1.62 -6.22 -7.46
C ALA A 96 2.44 -5.14 -8.18
N PRO A 97 3.54 -5.50 -8.86
CA PRO A 97 4.41 -4.50 -9.49
C PRO A 97 3.68 -3.75 -10.60
N PRO A 98 4.15 -2.54 -10.94
CA PRO A 98 3.69 -1.82 -12.11
C PRO A 98 3.86 -2.65 -13.38
N GLY A 99 2.98 -2.45 -14.35
CA GLY A 99 3.04 -3.12 -15.65
C GLY A 99 2.08 -2.46 -16.64
N GLU A 100 2.19 -2.83 -17.92
CA GLU A 100 1.33 -2.27 -18.98
C GLU A 100 -0.05 -2.92 -19.06
N ALA A 101 -0.16 -4.16 -18.55
CA ALA A 101 -1.42 -4.91 -18.60
C ALA A 101 -2.54 -4.23 -17.81
N GLU A 102 -3.78 -4.36 -18.28
CA GLU A 102 -4.97 -3.81 -17.61
C GLU A 102 -5.34 -4.52 -16.30
N LEU A 103 -4.73 -5.65 -16.02
CA LEU A 103 -4.93 -6.47 -14.82
C LEU A 103 -3.58 -6.77 -14.19
N PRO A 104 -3.51 -6.93 -12.86
CA PRO A 104 -2.28 -7.35 -12.21
C PRO A 104 -1.91 -8.78 -12.60
N ASP A 105 -0.62 -9.07 -12.70
CA ASP A 105 -0.14 -10.45 -12.78
C ASP A 105 -0.31 -11.13 -11.43
N LEU A 106 -1.23 -12.08 -11.34
CA LEU A 106 -1.51 -12.80 -10.10
C LEU A 106 -0.30 -13.56 -9.55
N SER A 107 0.63 -13.99 -10.41
CA SER A 107 1.85 -14.67 -9.98
C SER A 107 2.83 -13.74 -9.27
N ALA A 108 2.71 -12.43 -9.51
CA ALA A 108 3.52 -11.38 -8.93
C ALA A 108 2.86 -10.67 -7.73
N VAL A 109 1.60 -10.98 -7.40
CA VAL A 109 0.93 -10.43 -6.21
C VAL A 109 1.62 -10.92 -4.95
N ARG A 110 1.86 -10.00 -4.02
CA ARG A 110 2.48 -10.27 -2.71
C ARG A 110 1.69 -9.59 -1.60
N ALA A 111 1.72 -10.19 -0.42
CA ALA A 111 1.20 -9.61 0.81
C ALA A 111 2.36 -9.32 1.77
N PHE A 112 2.44 -8.10 2.27
CA PHE A 112 3.48 -7.66 3.21
C PHE A 112 2.88 -7.23 4.53
N SER A 113 3.54 -7.60 5.65
CA SER A 113 3.24 -7.11 6.99
C SER A 113 4.16 -5.98 7.37
N PHE A 114 3.59 -4.97 7.97
CA PHE A 114 4.26 -3.82 8.55
C PHE A 114 3.97 -3.82 10.06
N ASP A 115 4.97 -3.54 10.88
CA ASP A 115 4.84 -3.56 12.34
C ASP A 115 4.16 -2.30 12.92
N GLY A 116 3.80 -1.35 12.05
CA GLY A 116 3.13 -0.10 12.45
C GLY A 116 4.07 1.05 12.79
N ASP A 117 5.37 0.86 12.69
CA ASP A 117 6.42 1.86 13.00
C ASP A 117 6.99 2.54 11.75
N CYS A 118 6.57 2.12 10.57
CA CYS A 118 6.93 2.75 9.30
C CYS A 118 5.75 2.81 8.35
N GLY A 119 5.81 3.78 7.44
CA GLY A 119 4.87 3.92 6.34
C GLY A 119 5.35 3.24 5.07
N PHE A 120 4.51 3.32 4.05
CA PHE A 120 4.77 2.78 2.73
C PHE A 120 4.42 3.82 1.66
N LEU A 121 5.38 4.17 0.83
CA LEU A 121 5.20 5.01 -0.36
C LEU A 121 5.26 4.12 -1.60
N MET A 122 4.14 3.96 -2.28
CA MET A 122 4.04 3.13 -3.49
C MET A 122 4.58 3.85 -4.73
N HIS A 123 5.21 3.11 -5.62
CA HIS A 123 5.60 3.61 -6.95
C HIS A 123 4.38 3.86 -7.82
N LEU A 124 4.55 4.72 -8.84
CA LEU A 124 3.54 4.92 -9.89
C LEU A 124 3.16 3.57 -10.51
N GLY A 125 1.87 3.33 -10.68
CA GLY A 125 1.37 2.13 -11.33
C GLY A 125 1.40 0.85 -10.49
N THR A 126 1.86 0.91 -9.23
CA THR A 126 1.79 -0.24 -8.33
C THR A 126 0.34 -0.59 -8.02
N TRP A 127 -0.05 -1.81 -8.35
CA TRP A 127 -1.34 -2.35 -7.97
C TRP A 127 -1.40 -2.60 -6.48
N HIS A 128 -2.48 -2.21 -5.83
CA HIS A 128 -2.66 -2.40 -4.39
C HIS A 128 -4.12 -2.53 -3.99
N GLU A 129 -4.36 -3.21 -2.87
CA GLU A 129 -5.60 -3.17 -2.10
C GLU A 129 -5.41 -2.22 -0.92
N PHE A 130 -6.50 -1.64 -0.43
CA PHE A 130 -6.46 -0.81 0.77
C PHE A 130 -5.96 -1.63 1.98
N PRO A 131 -5.12 -1.07 2.88
CA PRO A 131 -4.50 -1.81 3.96
C PRO A 131 -5.47 -2.62 4.82
N PHE A 132 -4.98 -3.74 5.35
CA PHE A 132 -5.69 -4.60 6.29
C PHE A 132 -5.15 -4.39 7.70
N ALA A 133 -6.03 -4.05 8.64
CA ALA A 133 -5.68 -4.09 10.06
C ALA A 133 -5.56 -5.54 10.52
N LEU A 134 -4.41 -5.92 11.12
CA LEU A 134 -4.12 -7.31 11.45
C LEU A 134 -4.66 -7.75 12.82
N ALA A 135 -4.84 -6.84 13.75
CA ALA A 135 -5.28 -7.16 15.12
C ALA A 135 -6.30 -6.14 15.65
N GLN A 136 -5.91 -4.88 15.77
CA GLN A 136 -6.73 -3.78 16.28
C GLN A 136 -6.99 -2.77 15.17
N PRO A 137 -7.97 -1.86 15.32
CA PRO A 137 -8.18 -0.79 14.36
C PRO A 137 -6.89 0.00 14.10
N LEU A 138 -6.56 0.18 12.83
CA LEU A 138 -5.41 0.92 12.34
C LEU A 138 -5.86 2.30 11.91
N ASP A 139 -5.22 3.34 12.42
CA ASP A 139 -5.40 4.71 11.95
C ASP A 139 -4.25 5.05 10.97
N LEU A 140 -4.62 5.47 9.78
CA LEU A 140 -3.69 5.77 8.69
C LEU A 140 -3.86 7.19 8.17
N VAL A 141 -2.75 7.88 7.94
CA VAL A 141 -2.71 8.96 6.97
C VAL A 141 -2.60 8.35 5.58
N VAL A 142 -3.44 8.80 4.68
CA VAL A 142 -3.41 8.47 3.25
C VAL A 142 -3.13 9.75 2.48
N ILE A 143 -2.04 9.77 1.73
CA ILE A 143 -1.67 10.89 0.86
C ILE A 143 -1.82 10.43 -0.58
N LEU A 144 -2.67 11.11 -1.33
CA LEU A 144 -2.97 10.81 -2.72
C LEU A 144 -3.42 12.07 -3.48
N ARG A 145 -3.57 11.95 -4.79
CA ARG A 145 -4.08 13.03 -5.64
C ARG A 145 -5.54 13.34 -5.29
N ASN A 146 -5.85 14.61 -5.09
CA ASN A 146 -7.19 15.05 -4.64
C ASN A 146 -8.32 14.63 -5.61
N GLU A 147 -8.07 14.70 -6.93
CA GLU A 147 -9.05 14.24 -7.91
C GLU A 147 -9.31 12.73 -7.82
N THR A 148 -8.27 11.94 -7.59
CA THR A 148 -8.39 10.49 -7.43
C THR A 148 -9.24 10.12 -6.22
N ASN A 149 -9.07 10.84 -5.11
CA ASN A 149 -9.94 10.65 -3.94
C ASN A 149 -11.43 10.88 -4.29
N ARG A 150 -11.73 11.97 -5.00
CA ARG A 150 -13.12 12.23 -5.47
C ARG A 150 -13.64 11.16 -6.43
N ASN A 151 -12.78 10.65 -7.31
CA ASN A 151 -13.16 9.59 -8.25
C ASN A 151 -13.46 8.28 -7.53
N LEU A 152 -12.67 7.92 -6.51
CA LEU A 152 -12.91 6.75 -5.66
C LEU A 152 -14.25 6.85 -4.93
N ASP A 153 -14.55 8.03 -4.34
CA ASP A 153 -15.83 8.27 -3.66
C ASP A 153 -17.03 8.13 -4.63
N ALA A 154 -16.86 8.54 -5.88
CA ALA A 154 -17.92 8.52 -6.88
C ALA A 154 -18.23 7.11 -7.42
N ILE A 155 -17.27 6.20 -7.44
CA ILE A 155 -17.45 4.85 -8.01
C ILE A 155 -17.82 3.78 -6.97
N ALA A 156 -17.66 4.08 -5.67
CA ALA A 156 -17.96 3.16 -4.56
C ALA A 156 -17.53 1.69 -4.84
N ASP A 157 -18.48 0.80 -5.17
CA ASP A 157 -18.24 -0.62 -5.45
C ASP A 157 -18.05 -0.95 -6.95
N GLY A 158 -17.70 0.04 -7.76
CA GLY A 158 -17.48 -0.11 -9.21
C GLY A 158 -16.01 -0.29 -9.60
N GLU A 159 -15.79 -0.79 -10.83
CA GLU A 159 -14.49 -0.70 -11.49
C GLU A 159 -14.30 0.70 -12.08
N ALA A 160 -13.05 1.12 -12.21
CA ALA A 160 -12.69 2.36 -12.87
C ALA A 160 -11.61 2.16 -13.92
N VAL A 161 -11.73 2.94 -15.00
CA VAL A 161 -10.72 3.11 -16.04
C VAL A 161 -10.65 4.59 -16.35
N GLY A 162 -9.67 5.27 -15.78
CA GLY A 162 -9.43 6.69 -15.97
C GLY A 162 -7.98 6.98 -16.32
N GLU A 163 -7.66 8.24 -16.51
CA GLU A 163 -6.30 8.66 -16.84
C GLU A 163 -5.31 8.44 -15.68
N ASP A 164 -5.80 8.50 -14.42
CA ASP A 164 -5.00 8.28 -13.23
C ASP A 164 -5.41 7.01 -12.49
N LEU A 165 -6.69 6.79 -12.26
CA LEU A 165 -7.22 5.66 -11.50
C LEU A 165 -7.59 4.50 -12.40
N GLN A 166 -7.02 3.34 -12.12
CA GLN A 166 -7.50 2.07 -12.61
C GLN A 166 -7.83 1.15 -11.43
N LYS A 167 -9.09 0.72 -11.31
CA LYS A 167 -9.58 -0.16 -10.24
C LYS A 167 -10.28 -1.38 -10.84
N ARG A 168 -9.94 -2.57 -10.35
CA ARG A 168 -10.44 -3.85 -10.87
C ARG A 168 -10.94 -4.75 -9.75
N HIS A 169 -12.02 -5.46 -10.03
CA HIS A 169 -12.55 -6.50 -9.15
C HIS A 169 -11.85 -7.84 -9.41
N ILE A 170 -10.84 -8.16 -8.61
CA ILE A 170 -9.95 -9.31 -8.84
C ILE A 170 -10.71 -10.62 -8.88
N GLY A 171 -11.61 -10.84 -7.93
CA GLY A 171 -12.40 -12.07 -7.89
C GLY A 171 -13.23 -12.32 -9.16
N LYS A 172 -13.89 -11.28 -9.68
CA LYS A 172 -14.71 -11.40 -10.90
C LYS A 172 -13.88 -11.55 -12.16
N ARG A 173 -12.73 -10.87 -12.23
CA ARG A 173 -11.86 -10.87 -13.42
C ARG A 173 -11.12 -12.18 -13.61
N PHE A 174 -10.74 -12.83 -12.52
CA PHE A 174 -9.90 -14.04 -12.57
C PHE A 174 -10.60 -15.30 -12.07
N ASP A 175 -11.84 -15.22 -11.58
CA ASP A 175 -12.56 -16.31 -10.89
C ASP A 175 -11.73 -16.92 -9.73
N VAL A 176 -11.09 -16.04 -8.93
CA VAL A 176 -10.25 -16.42 -7.79
C VAL A 176 -10.58 -15.60 -6.56
N THR A 177 -10.26 -16.15 -5.40
CA THR A 177 -10.16 -15.42 -4.13
C THR A 177 -8.70 -15.40 -3.71
N LEU A 178 -8.09 -14.22 -3.62
CA LEU A 178 -6.77 -14.08 -3.04
C LEU A 178 -6.91 -13.95 -1.52
N ARG A 179 -6.33 -14.89 -0.78
CA ARG A 179 -6.43 -14.93 0.68
C ARG A 179 -5.05 -14.76 1.32
N ILE A 180 -4.92 -13.75 2.16
CA ILE A 180 -3.70 -13.54 2.96
C ILE A 180 -3.65 -14.61 4.04
N THR A 181 -2.53 -15.35 4.09
CA THR A 181 -2.29 -16.38 5.11
C THR A 181 -1.14 -15.95 6.01
N ARG A 182 -1.37 -15.99 7.33
CA ARG A 182 -0.29 -15.82 8.28
C ARG A 182 0.52 -17.09 8.29
N ARG A 183 1.83 -17.01 8.12
CA ARG A 183 2.69 -18.15 8.41
C ARG A 183 2.46 -18.55 9.86
N SER A 184 2.07 -19.80 10.10
CA SER A 184 2.16 -20.36 11.45
C SER A 184 3.61 -20.17 11.90
N ALA A 185 3.81 -19.49 13.03
CA ALA A 185 5.12 -19.43 13.65
C ALA A 185 5.54 -20.87 13.96
N GLY A 186 6.46 -21.41 13.21
CA GLY A 186 7.27 -22.59 13.43
C GLY A 186 6.55 -23.90 13.79
N ALA A 187 6.67 -24.88 12.93
CA ALA A 187 6.98 -26.23 13.38
C ALA A 187 8.49 -26.43 13.28
#